data_cdd765f4dfe3800e06657774e874368c
#
_entry.id   cdd765f4dfe3800e06657774e874368c
#
_cell.length_a   1.000
_cell.length_b   1.000
_cell.length_c   1.000
_cell.angle_alpha   90.00
_cell.angle_beta   90.00
_cell.angle_gamma   90.00
#
_symmetry.space_group_name_H-M   'P 1'
#
loop_
_entity.id
_entity.type
_entity.pdbx_description
1 polymer ?
#
loop_
_entity_poly.entity_id
_entity_poly.type
_entity_poly.pdbx_seq_one_letter_code
_entity_poly.pdbx_strand_id
1 'polypeptide(L)'
;MKKLIECVPNFSEGNDMHIIDQITAEIKAVEGVSLIDVDPGKATNRTVVTMVGTPEEVCEAAFRAVKKASELIDMKKHKGAHPRFGATDVCPLVPVSNITMEETVEYARALAKRIGEELNIPVYCYENAAFTPERKNLATCRAGEYEALGERLSSEQWHPDFGPRELNEWTAKTGATAVGARNFLVAYNVNLNTTSTRRANAIAFDVRERGRAKREGNPITGKIVKDANGKNVMIPGTLKSVKAIGWYIEEYGIAQISMNLTDISVTSMHEAFDEVCRKAQDRGIRVTGSELVGVIPLKAMLDAGRYFLRKQQRSTGVSDKELIKIAVKSLGLDELYPFEPRKKIIEYILEDEMNQGKKFLIDMNLREFADETASESPAPGGGSISAYMGALASSLATMVANLSSHKRGWDDRWEEFSNWAERGKAYQVELIKMVDEDTNAFNRIMDAFGLPKKTEEEKAARHQAIQDATKFATEVPFKTMMLCYECMEVVKAMAEIGNPNSVTDAGVGALAARSGVIGAFLNVKINATGLDNKEYANDVISRAEKVVEMAKQMETDILNIVNSKI
;
A
#
# COMPACT_ATOMS: atom_id res chain seq x y z
N MET A 1 4.36 10.17 6.59
CA MET A 1 3.94 8.74 6.51
C MET A 1 5.19 7.89 6.39
N LYS A 2 5.26 6.74 7.09
CA LYS A 2 6.41 5.83 7.02
C LYS A 2 6.54 5.24 5.60
N LYS A 3 7.76 5.00 5.16
CA LYS A 3 8.04 4.20 3.97
C LYS A 3 7.74 2.74 4.31
N LEU A 4 7.05 2.02 3.43
CA LEU A 4 6.74 0.60 3.60
C LEU A 4 7.19 -0.20 2.39
N ILE A 5 7.86 -1.31 2.67
CA ILE A 5 8.20 -2.33 1.69
C ILE A 5 7.69 -3.70 2.15
N GLU A 6 7.37 -4.53 1.18
CA GLU A 6 7.16 -5.97 1.36
C GLU A 6 8.43 -6.72 0.99
N CYS A 7 8.73 -7.81 1.70
CA CYS A 7 9.71 -8.79 1.26
C CYS A 7 9.05 -10.17 1.21
N VAL A 8 9.29 -10.89 0.11
CA VAL A 8 8.68 -12.20 -0.14
C VAL A 8 9.76 -13.25 -0.36
N PRO A 9 10.59 -13.57 0.67
CA PRO A 9 11.60 -14.60 0.54
C PRO A 9 10.95 -15.98 0.38
N ASN A 10 11.63 -16.82 -0.40
CA ASN A 10 11.20 -18.20 -0.60
C ASN A 10 12.32 -19.13 -0.17
N PHE A 11 12.00 -20.01 0.77
CA PHE A 11 12.94 -20.95 1.37
C PHE A 11 12.73 -22.35 0.81
N SER A 12 13.82 -23.07 0.58
CA SER A 12 13.79 -24.45 0.04
C SER A 12 13.53 -25.47 1.16
N GLU A 13 12.41 -25.32 1.84
CA GLU A 13 11.82 -26.22 2.82
C GLU A 13 10.29 -26.02 2.84
N GLY A 14 9.52 -27.05 2.72
CA GLY A 14 8.05 -27.00 2.71
C GLY A 14 7.41 -28.16 3.44
N ASN A 15 8.20 -29.02 4.08
CA ASN A 15 7.74 -30.23 4.75
C ASN A 15 8.01 -30.22 6.26
N ASP A 16 9.15 -29.73 6.68
CA ASP A 16 9.52 -29.65 8.09
C ASP A 16 9.13 -28.29 8.68
N MET A 17 7.97 -28.24 9.34
CA MET A 17 7.48 -27.02 10.00
C MET A 17 8.41 -26.51 11.08
N HIS A 18 9.21 -27.38 11.75
CA HIS A 18 10.14 -26.95 12.78
C HIS A 18 11.26 -26.07 12.20
N ILE A 19 11.73 -26.38 10.99
CA ILE A 19 12.71 -25.53 10.28
C ILE A 19 12.04 -24.20 9.87
N ILE A 20 10.82 -24.27 9.31
CA ILE A 20 10.07 -23.08 8.88
C ILE A 20 9.81 -22.16 10.07
N ASP A 21 9.39 -22.71 11.21
CA ASP A 21 9.12 -21.95 12.44
C ASP A 21 10.37 -21.24 12.98
N GLN A 22 11.55 -21.88 12.93
CA GLN A 22 12.82 -21.25 13.32
C GLN A 22 13.18 -20.09 12.39
N ILE A 23 13.00 -20.24 11.08
CA ILE A 23 13.27 -19.17 10.12
C ILE A 23 12.31 -17.99 10.34
N THR A 24 11.03 -18.26 10.52
CA THR A 24 10.01 -17.21 10.72
C THR A 24 10.10 -16.56 12.10
N ALA A 25 10.63 -17.26 13.11
CA ALA A 25 10.92 -16.67 14.42
C ALA A 25 11.97 -15.55 14.33
N GLU A 26 12.98 -15.67 13.47
CA GLU A 26 13.97 -14.62 13.25
C GLU A 26 13.34 -13.35 12.64
N ILE A 27 12.32 -13.51 11.81
CA ILE A 27 11.54 -12.38 11.25
C ILE A 27 10.75 -11.69 12.37
N LYS A 28 10.01 -12.46 13.16
CA LYS A 28 9.19 -11.96 14.27
C LYS A 28 10.01 -11.28 15.37
N ALA A 29 11.29 -11.61 15.50
CA ALA A 29 12.18 -11.01 16.48
C ALA A 29 12.67 -9.61 16.09
N VAL A 30 12.40 -9.14 14.89
CA VAL A 30 12.72 -7.76 14.47
C VAL A 30 11.51 -6.87 14.74
N GLU A 31 11.69 -5.93 15.67
CA GLU A 31 10.65 -4.95 16.00
C GLU A 31 10.31 -4.09 14.75
N GLY A 32 9.02 -3.85 14.53
CA GLY A 32 8.54 -3.06 13.39
C GLY A 32 8.33 -3.85 12.10
N VAL A 33 8.57 -5.18 12.09
CA VAL A 33 8.28 -6.06 10.96
C VAL A 33 7.07 -6.93 11.27
N SER A 34 6.10 -6.91 10.38
CA SER A 34 4.91 -7.75 10.42
C SER A 34 5.08 -8.97 9.52
N LEU A 35 4.96 -10.17 10.09
CA LEU A 35 4.90 -11.42 9.34
C LEU A 35 3.46 -11.66 8.87
N ILE A 36 3.20 -11.39 7.59
CA ILE A 36 1.84 -11.39 7.01
C ILE A 36 1.37 -12.80 6.68
N ASP A 37 2.26 -13.63 6.10
CA ASP A 37 1.87 -14.96 5.60
C ASP A 37 3.05 -15.92 5.61
N VAL A 38 2.75 -17.20 5.81
CA VAL A 38 3.67 -18.34 5.70
C VAL A 38 2.97 -19.45 4.96
N ASP A 39 3.33 -19.68 3.70
CA ASP A 39 2.70 -20.66 2.81
C ASP A 39 3.65 -21.81 2.48
N PRO A 40 3.59 -22.94 3.23
CA PRO A 40 4.42 -24.11 2.97
C PRO A 40 3.83 -25.00 1.88
N GLY A 41 4.54 -25.16 0.78
CA GLY A 41 4.20 -26.03 -0.34
C GLY A 41 4.87 -27.40 -0.23
N LYS A 42 4.17 -28.42 0.25
CA LYS A 42 4.72 -29.79 0.43
C LYS A 42 5.25 -30.42 -0.86
N ALA A 43 4.49 -30.34 -1.94
CA ALA A 43 4.87 -30.94 -3.23
C ALA A 43 6.09 -30.24 -3.85
N THR A 44 6.19 -28.94 -3.68
CA THR A 44 7.30 -28.12 -4.17
C THR A 44 8.50 -28.15 -3.25
N ASN A 45 8.32 -28.60 -2.00
CA ASN A 45 9.28 -28.53 -0.91
C ASN A 45 9.87 -27.13 -0.78
N ARG A 46 9.00 -26.13 -0.65
CA ARG A 46 9.33 -24.71 -0.65
C ARG A 46 8.27 -23.94 0.14
N THR A 47 8.71 -23.00 0.93
CA THR A 47 7.84 -22.08 1.68
C THR A 47 7.99 -20.67 1.15
N VAL A 48 6.88 -20.04 0.87
CA VAL A 48 6.80 -18.59 0.58
C VAL A 48 6.46 -17.89 1.90
N VAL A 49 7.26 -16.89 2.24
CA VAL A 49 7.04 -16.08 3.44
C VAL A 49 6.82 -14.63 3.00
N THR A 50 5.81 -13.97 3.56
CA THR A 50 5.52 -12.57 3.27
C THR A 50 5.68 -11.75 4.54
N MET A 51 6.52 -10.71 4.51
CA MET A 51 6.69 -9.76 5.59
C MET A 51 6.68 -8.32 5.09
N VAL A 52 6.22 -7.40 5.92
CA VAL A 52 6.10 -5.98 5.61
C VAL A 52 6.59 -5.14 6.79
N GLY A 53 7.17 -3.99 6.52
CA GLY A 53 7.66 -3.04 7.51
C GLY A 53 8.39 -1.88 6.85
N THR A 54 9.18 -1.13 7.63
CA THR A 54 10.07 -0.12 7.04
C THR A 54 11.24 -0.78 6.31
N PRO A 55 11.87 -0.10 5.35
CA PRO A 55 12.93 -0.70 4.55
C PRO A 55 14.09 -1.26 5.38
N GLU A 56 14.52 -0.54 6.41
CA GLU A 56 15.63 -0.93 7.29
C GLU A 56 15.29 -2.20 8.07
N GLU A 57 14.13 -2.23 8.70
CA GLU A 57 13.66 -3.32 9.54
C GLU A 57 13.41 -4.59 8.71
N VAL A 58 12.78 -4.45 7.54
CA VAL A 58 12.53 -5.57 6.62
C VAL A 58 13.84 -6.14 6.07
N CYS A 59 14.82 -5.31 5.72
CA CYS A 59 16.14 -5.78 5.29
C CYS A 59 16.87 -6.54 6.41
N GLU A 60 16.76 -6.09 7.67
CA GLU A 60 17.33 -6.81 8.81
C GLU A 60 16.64 -8.17 9.04
N ALA A 61 15.30 -8.20 8.98
CA ALA A 61 14.53 -9.43 9.11
C ALA A 61 14.84 -10.43 7.99
N ALA A 62 14.92 -9.96 6.75
CA ALA A 62 15.30 -10.78 5.61
C ALA A 62 16.71 -11.36 5.76
N PHE A 63 17.67 -10.54 6.19
CA PHE A 63 19.03 -10.99 6.45
C PHE A 63 19.09 -12.10 7.51
N ARG A 64 18.40 -11.91 8.65
CA ARG A 64 18.34 -12.93 9.72
C ARG A 64 17.67 -14.21 9.24
N ALA A 65 16.57 -14.12 8.49
CA ALA A 65 15.90 -15.28 7.93
C ALA A 65 16.77 -16.04 6.92
N VAL A 66 17.48 -15.33 6.02
CA VAL A 66 18.45 -15.93 5.08
C VAL A 66 19.57 -16.63 5.83
N LYS A 67 20.13 -16.01 6.88
CA LYS A 67 21.14 -16.61 7.74
C LYS A 67 20.62 -17.90 8.36
N LYS A 68 19.45 -17.87 9.01
CA LYS A 68 18.86 -19.04 9.64
C LYS A 68 18.58 -20.16 8.63
N ALA A 69 18.05 -19.83 7.45
CA ALA A 69 17.84 -20.81 6.38
C ALA A 69 19.15 -21.47 5.93
N SER A 70 20.24 -20.70 5.79
CA SER A 70 21.56 -21.23 5.41
C SER A 70 22.16 -22.18 6.46
N GLU A 71 21.82 -21.99 7.73
CA GLU A 71 22.23 -22.86 8.83
C GLU A 71 21.47 -24.19 8.83
N LEU A 72 20.17 -24.17 8.53
CA LEU A 72 19.27 -25.30 8.71
C LEU A 72 19.04 -26.14 7.45
N ILE A 73 18.99 -25.50 6.27
CA ILE A 73 18.69 -26.16 5.00
C ILE A 73 19.98 -26.63 4.32
N ASP A 74 19.98 -27.90 3.85
CA ASP A 74 21.08 -28.50 3.10
C ASP A 74 20.64 -28.81 1.66
N MET A 75 21.02 -27.97 0.71
CA MET A 75 20.66 -28.11 -0.70
C MET A 75 21.18 -29.38 -1.35
N LYS A 76 22.24 -29.99 -0.82
CA LYS A 76 22.77 -31.29 -1.29
C LYS A 76 21.77 -32.42 -1.07
N LYS A 77 20.86 -32.27 -0.09
CA LYS A 77 19.83 -33.27 0.26
C LYS A 77 18.43 -32.88 -0.22
N HIS A 78 18.22 -31.59 -0.50
CA HIS A 78 16.92 -31.05 -0.87
C HIS A 78 16.43 -31.61 -2.19
N LYS A 79 15.12 -31.97 -2.24
CA LYS A 79 14.39 -32.38 -3.46
C LYS A 79 12.99 -31.78 -3.41
N GLY A 80 12.49 -31.29 -4.55
CA GLY A 80 11.15 -30.75 -4.73
C GLY A 80 10.81 -30.58 -6.21
N ALA A 81 9.53 -30.44 -6.53
CA ALA A 81 9.08 -30.28 -7.91
C ALA A 81 9.30 -28.84 -8.46
N HIS A 82 9.59 -27.87 -7.59
CA HIS A 82 9.86 -26.50 -7.99
C HIS A 82 11.34 -26.30 -8.33
N PRO A 83 11.67 -25.48 -9.38
CA PRO A 83 13.05 -25.03 -9.63
C PRO A 83 13.67 -24.46 -8.35
N ARG A 84 14.89 -24.87 -8.04
CA ARG A 84 15.58 -24.51 -6.80
C ARG A 84 16.98 -23.95 -7.10
N PHE A 85 17.42 -22.99 -6.33
CA PHE A 85 18.70 -22.33 -6.52
C PHE A 85 19.55 -22.31 -5.26
N GLY A 86 18.93 -22.18 -4.11
CA GLY A 86 19.59 -22.22 -2.81
C GLY A 86 18.61 -22.36 -1.65
N ALA A 87 19.15 -22.44 -0.43
CA ALA A 87 18.36 -22.51 0.82
C ALA A 87 17.35 -21.36 0.92
N THR A 88 17.77 -20.15 0.56
CA THR A 88 16.89 -19.05 0.17
C THR A 88 16.97 -18.89 -1.35
N ASP A 89 15.95 -19.35 -2.04
CA ASP A 89 15.93 -19.34 -3.51
C ASP A 89 15.85 -17.91 -4.05
N VAL A 90 14.89 -17.12 -3.55
CA VAL A 90 14.68 -15.71 -3.92
C VAL A 90 14.36 -14.87 -2.71
N CYS A 91 14.78 -13.60 -2.73
CA CYS A 91 14.50 -12.61 -1.70
C CYS A 91 14.19 -11.24 -2.36
N PRO A 92 12.98 -11.06 -2.90
CA PRO A 92 12.57 -9.80 -3.53
C PRO A 92 12.11 -8.78 -2.51
N LEU A 93 12.49 -7.51 -2.71
CA LEU A 93 11.88 -6.35 -2.09
C LEU A 93 10.85 -5.72 -3.04
N VAL A 94 9.75 -5.25 -2.48
CA VAL A 94 8.60 -4.73 -3.23
C VAL A 94 8.16 -3.41 -2.59
N PRO A 95 8.12 -2.28 -3.32
CA PRO A 95 7.59 -1.03 -2.78
C PRO A 95 6.08 -1.16 -2.53
N VAL A 96 5.64 -0.78 -1.33
CA VAL A 96 4.21 -0.80 -0.93
C VAL A 96 3.67 0.61 -0.86
N SER A 97 4.25 1.48 -0.03
CA SER A 97 3.79 2.87 0.10
C SER A 97 4.92 3.83 0.51
N ASN A 98 4.83 5.09 0.04
CA ASN A 98 5.73 6.19 0.34
C ASN A 98 7.22 5.94 0.01
N ILE A 99 7.52 5.00 -0.87
CA ILE A 99 8.85 4.66 -1.35
C ILE A 99 8.81 4.42 -2.86
N THR A 100 9.86 4.82 -3.56
CA THR A 100 9.98 4.58 -5.01
C THR A 100 10.67 3.24 -5.30
N MET A 101 10.60 2.80 -6.57
CA MET A 101 11.33 1.62 -7.03
C MET A 101 12.85 1.84 -6.95
N GLU A 102 13.32 3.03 -7.29
CA GLU A 102 14.73 3.40 -7.25
C GLU A 102 15.29 3.29 -5.84
N GLU A 103 14.59 3.82 -4.84
CA GLU A 103 14.95 3.67 -3.44
C GLU A 103 14.93 2.19 -3.00
N THR A 104 13.92 1.43 -3.45
CA THR A 104 13.82 -0.01 -3.14
C THR A 104 14.99 -0.79 -3.74
N VAL A 105 15.48 -0.41 -4.92
CA VAL A 105 16.68 -1.00 -5.56
C VAL A 105 17.92 -0.78 -4.71
N GLU A 106 18.09 0.41 -4.10
CA GLU A 106 19.23 0.68 -3.22
C GLU A 106 19.22 -0.26 -1.99
N TYR A 107 18.08 -0.42 -1.35
CA TYR A 107 17.91 -1.38 -0.24
C TYR A 107 18.16 -2.82 -0.67
N ALA A 108 17.65 -3.24 -1.82
CA ALA A 108 17.85 -4.60 -2.33
C ALA A 108 19.33 -4.90 -2.62
N ARG A 109 20.05 -3.96 -3.21
CA ARG A 109 21.49 -4.09 -3.47
C ARG A 109 22.33 -4.09 -2.19
N ALA A 110 21.95 -3.27 -1.21
CA ALA A 110 22.60 -3.26 0.10
C ALA A 110 22.40 -4.60 0.84
N LEU A 111 21.16 -5.14 0.82
CA LEU A 111 20.86 -6.46 1.38
C LEU A 111 21.62 -7.57 0.65
N ALA A 112 21.64 -7.55 -0.67
CA ALA A 112 22.38 -8.51 -1.50
C ALA A 112 23.89 -8.52 -1.16
N LYS A 113 24.49 -7.34 -1.05
CA LYS A 113 25.88 -7.18 -0.65
C LYS A 113 26.14 -7.77 0.74
N ARG A 114 25.30 -7.44 1.71
CA ARG A 114 25.42 -7.92 3.08
C ARG A 114 25.30 -9.44 3.17
N ILE A 115 24.34 -10.05 2.45
CA ILE A 115 24.21 -11.52 2.37
C ILE A 115 25.46 -12.15 1.78
N GLY A 116 25.97 -11.59 0.67
CA GLY A 116 27.16 -12.12 0.00
C GLY A 116 28.41 -12.04 0.84
N GLU A 117 28.68 -10.91 1.47
CA GLU A 117 29.91 -10.63 2.21
C GLU A 117 29.91 -11.21 3.63
N GLU A 118 28.80 -11.12 4.38
CA GLU A 118 28.74 -11.58 5.77
C GLU A 118 28.39 -13.07 5.89
N LEU A 119 27.53 -13.60 5.02
CA LEU A 119 27.10 -15.01 5.07
C LEU A 119 27.88 -15.91 4.10
N ASN A 120 28.72 -15.34 3.23
CA ASN A 120 29.46 -16.08 2.19
C ASN A 120 28.53 -16.93 1.30
N ILE A 121 27.40 -16.36 0.90
CA ILE A 121 26.44 -16.97 -0.03
C ILE A 121 26.56 -16.28 -1.39
N PRO A 122 26.66 -17.02 -2.53
CA PRO A 122 26.64 -16.41 -3.85
C PRO A 122 25.29 -15.70 -4.08
N VAL A 123 25.32 -14.41 -4.44
CA VAL A 123 24.11 -13.59 -4.63
C VAL A 123 24.06 -13.01 -6.04
N TYR A 124 22.89 -13.16 -6.68
CA TYR A 124 22.57 -12.59 -8.00
C TYR A 124 21.47 -11.54 -7.83
N CYS A 125 21.73 -10.31 -8.26
CA CYS A 125 20.73 -9.26 -8.30
C CYS A 125 19.85 -9.41 -9.56
N TYR A 126 18.53 -9.37 -9.40
CA TYR A 126 17.59 -9.56 -10.50
C TYR A 126 16.50 -8.48 -10.56
N GLU A 127 15.66 -8.48 -11.60
CA GLU A 127 14.63 -7.49 -11.92
C GLU A 127 15.22 -6.06 -11.91
N ASN A 128 14.61 -5.10 -11.20
CA ASN A 128 15.11 -3.73 -11.17
C ASN A 128 16.45 -3.59 -10.41
N ALA A 129 16.78 -4.52 -9.53
CA ALA A 129 18.07 -4.51 -8.84
C ALA A 129 19.24 -5.06 -9.69
N ALA A 130 18.96 -5.69 -10.85
CA ALA A 130 19.97 -6.25 -11.73
C ALA A 130 21.02 -5.20 -12.14
N PHE A 131 22.30 -5.62 -12.17
CA PHE A 131 23.39 -4.77 -12.66
C PHE A 131 23.55 -4.86 -14.18
N THR A 132 23.05 -5.94 -14.80
CA THR A 132 23.10 -6.15 -16.26
C THR A 132 21.72 -6.54 -16.81
N PRO A 133 21.41 -6.20 -18.08
CA PRO A 133 20.11 -6.53 -18.67
C PRO A 133 19.78 -8.02 -18.67
N GLU A 134 20.78 -8.89 -18.81
CA GLU A 134 20.64 -10.34 -18.87
C GLU A 134 20.13 -10.92 -17.56
N ARG A 135 20.39 -10.24 -16.42
CA ARG A 135 19.99 -10.65 -15.06
C ARG A 135 18.62 -10.14 -14.65
N LYS A 136 17.98 -9.29 -15.46
CA LYS A 136 16.61 -8.84 -15.17
C LYS A 136 15.62 -10.00 -15.06
N ASN A 137 15.80 -11.03 -15.88
CA ASN A 137 14.90 -12.18 -15.83
C ASN A 137 15.38 -13.21 -14.81
N LEU A 138 14.61 -13.42 -13.74
CA LEU A 138 14.89 -14.41 -12.71
C LEU A 138 15.15 -15.82 -13.26
N ALA A 139 14.39 -16.25 -14.30
CA ALA A 139 14.58 -17.56 -14.91
C ALA A 139 15.96 -17.70 -15.55
N THR A 140 16.52 -16.60 -16.08
CA THR A 140 17.88 -16.57 -16.63
C THR A 140 18.93 -16.64 -15.51
N CYS A 141 18.70 -15.92 -14.39
CA CYS A 141 19.56 -15.99 -13.21
C CYS A 141 19.65 -17.41 -12.65
N ARG A 142 18.55 -18.17 -12.68
CA ARG A 142 18.44 -19.54 -12.15
C ARG A 142 18.58 -20.64 -13.21
N ALA A 143 18.99 -20.30 -14.45
CA ALA A 143 19.08 -21.30 -15.53
C ALA A 143 20.01 -22.46 -15.15
N GLY A 144 19.51 -23.68 -15.30
CA GLY A 144 20.19 -24.90 -14.87
C GLY A 144 20.06 -25.22 -13.37
N GLU A 145 19.40 -24.35 -12.61
CA GLU A 145 19.04 -24.55 -11.21
C GLU A 145 20.27 -24.78 -10.29
N TYR A 146 20.08 -25.46 -9.16
CA TYR A 146 21.15 -25.79 -8.24
C TYR A 146 22.20 -26.73 -8.85
N GLU A 147 21.78 -27.61 -9.76
CA GLU A 147 22.62 -28.61 -10.43
C GLU A 147 23.70 -27.96 -11.29
N ALA A 148 23.43 -26.81 -11.91
CA ALA A 148 24.39 -26.07 -12.72
C ALA A 148 25.20 -25.03 -11.93
N LEU A 149 25.02 -24.93 -10.61
CA LEU A 149 25.60 -23.86 -9.81
C LEU A 149 27.15 -23.87 -9.88
N GLY A 150 27.79 -25.03 -9.81
CA GLY A 150 29.24 -25.17 -9.89
C GLY A 150 29.82 -24.63 -11.20
N GLU A 151 29.18 -24.96 -12.33
CA GLU A 151 29.57 -24.48 -13.65
C GLU A 151 29.36 -22.95 -13.76
N ARG A 152 28.24 -22.46 -13.23
CA ARG A 152 27.92 -21.02 -13.24
C ARG A 152 28.90 -20.19 -12.42
N LEU A 153 29.24 -20.63 -11.23
CA LEU A 153 30.20 -19.92 -10.37
C LEU A 153 31.59 -19.84 -10.99
N SER A 154 31.97 -20.85 -11.83
CA SER A 154 33.22 -20.87 -12.54
C SER A 154 33.20 -20.03 -13.84
N SER A 155 32.03 -19.62 -14.33
CA SER A 155 31.86 -18.84 -15.55
C SER A 155 32.01 -17.35 -15.28
N GLU A 156 32.94 -16.69 -15.95
CA GLU A 156 33.17 -15.24 -15.81
C GLU A 156 31.89 -14.42 -16.08
N GLN A 157 31.10 -14.80 -17.07
CA GLN A 157 29.82 -14.15 -17.39
C GLN A 157 28.79 -14.26 -16.25
N TRP A 158 28.84 -15.37 -15.48
CA TRP A 158 27.86 -15.69 -14.46
C TRP A 158 28.43 -15.66 -13.05
N HIS A 159 29.58 -15.00 -12.83
CA HIS A 159 30.00 -14.70 -11.46
C HIS A 159 28.89 -14.00 -10.69
N PRO A 160 28.66 -14.36 -9.43
CA PRO A 160 27.67 -13.66 -8.61
C PRO A 160 28.04 -12.19 -8.45
N ASP A 161 27.04 -11.35 -8.21
CA ASP A 161 27.26 -9.93 -7.96
C ASP A 161 27.98 -9.71 -6.63
N PHE A 162 27.66 -10.56 -5.64
CA PHE A 162 28.29 -10.57 -4.32
C PHE A 162 28.52 -12.01 -3.84
N GLY A 163 29.50 -12.18 -2.94
CA GLY A 163 29.80 -13.47 -2.32
C GLY A 163 30.78 -14.35 -3.12
N PRO A 164 30.94 -15.63 -2.73
CA PRO A 164 31.90 -16.56 -3.31
C PRO A 164 31.64 -16.88 -4.78
N ARG A 165 32.76 -17.08 -5.53
CA ARG A 165 32.75 -17.46 -6.96
C ARG A 165 33.12 -18.91 -7.20
N GLU A 166 33.11 -19.71 -6.16
CA GLU A 166 33.49 -21.14 -6.21
C GLU A 166 32.50 -22.01 -5.46
N LEU A 167 32.38 -23.26 -5.89
CA LEU A 167 31.58 -24.28 -5.22
C LEU A 167 32.44 -24.97 -4.15
N ASN A 168 32.35 -24.51 -2.93
CA ASN A 168 32.95 -25.14 -1.76
C ASN A 168 31.89 -25.86 -0.92
N GLU A 169 32.26 -26.43 0.23
CA GLU A 169 31.33 -27.19 1.08
C GLU A 169 30.15 -26.32 1.58
N TRP A 170 30.41 -25.05 1.91
CA TRP A 170 29.41 -24.11 2.39
C TRP A 170 28.47 -23.69 1.25
N THR A 171 28.99 -23.26 0.11
CA THR A 171 28.19 -22.87 -1.04
C THR A 171 27.41 -24.04 -1.65
N ALA A 172 27.95 -25.28 -1.57
CA ALA A 172 27.22 -26.49 -1.92
C ALA A 172 26.04 -26.76 -0.94
N LYS A 173 26.22 -26.46 0.35
CA LYS A 173 25.13 -26.58 1.34
C LYS A 173 24.06 -25.51 1.13
N THR A 174 24.46 -24.25 0.98
CA THR A 174 23.53 -23.11 0.94
C THR A 174 22.93 -22.87 -0.44
N GLY A 175 23.63 -23.26 -1.51
CA GLY A 175 23.30 -22.81 -2.87
C GLY A 175 23.56 -21.32 -3.07
N ALA A 176 22.87 -20.71 -4.01
CA ALA A 176 22.90 -19.29 -4.30
C ALA A 176 21.54 -18.64 -4.05
N THR A 177 21.52 -17.34 -3.82
CA THR A 177 20.29 -16.56 -3.58
C THR A 177 20.11 -15.50 -4.67
N ALA A 178 18.89 -15.36 -5.20
CA ALA A 178 18.53 -14.23 -6.05
C ALA A 178 17.85 -13.14 -5.20
N VAL A 179 18.46 -11.94 -5.14
CA VAL A 179 17.90 -10.77 -4.44
C VAL A 179 17.45 -9.75 -5.48
N GLY A 180 16.26 -9.20 -5.35
CA GLY A 180 15.72 -8.30 -6.36
C GLY A 180 14.84 -7.19 -5.80
N ALA A 181 14.54 -6.22 -6.66
CA ALA A 181 13.49 -5.23 -6.44
C ALA A 181 12.48 -5.36 -7.59
N ARG A 182 11.22 -5.64 -7.27
CA ARG A 182 10.18 -5.85 -8.27
C ARG A 182 8.89 -5.12 -7.92
N ASN A 183 8.05 -4.92 -8.92
CA ASN A 183 6.73 -4.36 -8.71
C ASN A 183 5.83 -5.33 -7.92
N PHE A 184 4.78 -4.79 -7.31
CA PHE A 184 3.84 -5.58 -6.54
C PHE A 184 3.12 -6.57 -7.46
N LEU A 185 3.18 -7.85 -7.10
CA LEU A 185 2.52 -8.92 -7.80
C LEU A 185 1.25 -9.29 -7.05
N VAL A 186 0.13 -9.33 -7.77
CA VAL A 186 -1.14 -9.81 -7.24
C VAL A 186 -1.51 -11.13 -7.90
N ALA A 187 -1.68 -12.17 -7.10
CA ALA A 187 -2.28 -13.42 -7.52
C ALA A 187 -3.81 -13.28 -7.47
N TYR A 188 -4.45 -13.41 -8.64
CA TYR A 188 -5.85 -13.06 -8.82
C TYR A 188 -6.56 -14.07 -9.71
N ASN A 189 -7.59 -14.69 -9.18
CA ASN A 189 -8.36 -15.71 -9.87
C ASN A 189 -9.76 -15.18 -10.23
N VAL A 190 -10.22 -15.43 -11.45
CA VAL A 190 -11.57 -15.05 -11.92
C VAL A 190 -12.42 -16.29 -12.13
N ASN A 191 -13.57 -16.34 -11.47
CA ASN A 191 -14.49 -17.48 -11.43
C ASN A 191 -15.40 -17.49 -12.65
N LEU A 192 -15.62 -18.67 -13.22
CA LEU A 192 -16.42 -18.86 -14.42
C LEU A 192 -17.58 -19.83 -14.17
N ASN A 193 -18.72 -19.62 -14.81
CA ASN A 193 -19.88 -20.53 -14.78
C ASN A 193 -19.68 -21.78 -15.65
N THR A 194 -18.47 -22.32 -15.69
CA THR A 194 -18.15 -23.53 -16.46
C THR A 194 -17.22 -24.44 -15.69
N THR A 195 -17.24 -25.73 -15.97
CA THR A 195 -16.29 -26.73 -15.47
C THR A 195 -15.17 -27.02 -16.49
N SER A 196 -15.24 -26.40 -17.68
CA SER A 196 -14.32 -26.69 -18.78
C SER A 196 -13.01 -25.90 -18.67
N THR A 197 -11.95 -26.56 -18.22
CA THR A 197 -10.57 -26.06 -18.23
C THR A 197 -10.12 -25.61 -19.62
N ARG A 198 -10.57 -26.30 -20.68
CA ARG A 198 -10.24 -25.90 -22.07
C ARG A 198 -10.82 -24.53 -22.42
N ARG A 199 -12.06 -24.24 -21.99
CA ARG A 199 -12.69 -22.94 -22.23
C ARG A 199 -12.06 -21.85 -21.37
N ALA A 200 -11.75 -22.14 -20.11
CA ALA A 200 -11.00 -21.23 -19.25
C ALA A 200 -9.62 -20.89 -19.83
N ASN A 201 -8.86 -21.89 -20.30
CA ASN A 201 -7.57 -21.66 -20.98
C ASN A 201 -7.71 -20.83 -22.25
N ALA A 202 -8.81 -20.97 -23.00
CA ALA A 202 -9.04 -20.15 -24.19
C ALA A 202 -9.15 -18.67 -23.86
N ILE A 203 -9.79 -18.31 -22.73
CA ILE A 203 -9.86 -16.94 -22.22
C ILE A 203 -8.51 -16.50 -21.64
N ALA A 204 -7.89 -17.32 -20.80
CA ALA A 204 -6.58 -17.03 -20.21
C ALA A 204 -5.51 -16.70 -21.27
N PHE A 205 -5.53 -17.42 -22.41
CA PHE A 205 -4.58 -17.20 -23.50
C PHE A 205 -4.89 -15.97 -24.35
N ASP A 206 -6.12 -15.47 -24.31
CA ASP A 206 -6.47 -14.21 -24.96
C ASP A 206 -6.04 -13.00 -24.11
N VAL A 207 -6.06 -13.12 -22.78
CA VAL A 207 -5.76 -12.00 -21.89
C VAL A 207 -4.26 -11.93 -21.52
N ARG A 208 -3.58 -13.05 -21.27
CA ARG A 208 -2.17 -13.04 -20.82
C ARG A 208 -1.23 -12.43 -21.85
N GLU A 209 -0.20 -11.72 -21.43
CA GLU A 209 0.75 -11.04 -22.31
C GLU A 209 1.36 -11.93 -23.40
N ARG A 210 1.80 -13.14 -23.04
CA ARG A 210 2.35 -14.11 -24.01
C ARG A 210 1.35 -14.49 -25.11
N GLY A 211 0.06 -14.39 -24.82
CA GLY A 211 -1.00 -14.74 -25.75
C GLY A 211 -1.08 -16.24 -26.08
N ARG A 212 -1.40 -16.54 -27.34
CA ARG A 212 -1.59 -17.91 -27.87
C ARG A 212 -0.82 -18.15 -29.16
N ALA A 213 -0.59 -19.42 -29.47
CA ALA A 213 -0.10 -19.79 -30.81
C ALA A 213 -1.18 -19.50 -31.87
N LYS A 214 -0.77 -18.86 -32.98
CA LYS A 214 -1.63 -18.62 -34.14
C LYS A 214 -2.03 -19.96 -34.76
N ARG A 215 -3.30 -20.09 -35.16
CA ARG A 215 -3.84 -21.30 -35.79
C ARG A 215 -4.52 -20.93 -37.11
N GLU A 216 -4.49 -21.85 -38.06
CA GLU A 216 -5.21 -21.75 -39.34
C GLU A 216 -6.69 -22.10 -39.12
N GLY A 217 -7.59 -21.28 -39.65
CA GLY A 217 -9.04 -21.47 -39.50
C GLY A 217 -9.50 -21.27 -38.07
N ASN A 218 -9.88 -22.35 -37.37
CA ASN A 218 -10.41 -22.26 -36.02
C ASN A 218 -9.29 -21.92 -35.00
N PRO A 219 -9.45 -20.85 -34.21
CA PRO A 219 -8.40 -20.37 -33.28
C PRO A 219 -8.11 -21.33 -32.10
N ILE A 220 -8.98 -22.34 -31.86
CA ILE A 220 -8.84 -23.31 -30.78
C ILE A 220 -8.38 -24.68 -31.28
N THR A 221 -8.91 -25.14 -32.40
CA THR A 221 -8.70 -26.50 -32.91
C THR A 221 -7.88 -26.55 -34.19
N GLY A 222 -7.65 -25.42 -34.88
CA GLY A 222 -6.90 -25.35 -36.11
C GLY A 222 -5.42 -25.73 -35.95
N LYS A 223 -4.74 -26.00 -37.04
CA LYS A 223 -3.31 -26.33 -37.06
C LYS A 223 -2.47 -25.12 -36.64
N ILE A 224 -1.47 -25.33 -35.79
CA ILE A 224 -0.57 -24.26 -35.34
C ILE A 224 0.29 -23.78 -36.49
N VAL A 225 0.33 -22.47 -36.70
CA VAL A 225 1.21 -21.81 -37.69
C VAL A 225 2.61 -21.71 -37.11
N LYS A 226 3.58 -22.17 -37.88
CA LYS A 226 5.02 -22.06 -37.54
C LYS A 226 5.72 -21.06 -38.44
N ASP A 227 6.74 -20.39 -37.92
CA ASP A 227 7.62 -19.53 -38.69
C ASP A 227 8.66 -20.34 -39.51
N ALA A 228 9.52 -19.63 -40.23
CA ALA A 228 10.59 -20.24 -41.04
C ALA A 228 11.60 -21.06 -40.23
N ASN A 229 11.69 -20.81 -38.90
CA ASN A 229 12.57 -21.52 -37.96
C ASN A 229 11.86 -22.65 -37.20
N GLY A 230 10.62 -22.98 -37.58
CA GLY A 230 9.83 -24.02 -36.95
C GLY A 230 9.24 -23.62 -35.57
N LYS A 231 9.37 -22.36 -35.12
CA LYS A 231 8.78 -21.84 -33.91
C LYS A 231 7.32 -21.45 -34.14
N ASN A 232 6.50 -21.58 -33.10
CA ASN A 232 5.11 -21.18 -33.18
C ASN A 232 4.97 -19.67 -33.33
N VAL A 233 4.22 -19.21 -34.33
CA VAL A 233 3.82 -17.81 -34.47
C VAL A 233 2.85 -17.50 -33.34
N MET A 234 3.14 -16.49 -32.54
CA MET A 234 2.31 -16.09 -31.40
C MET A 234 1.40 -14.90 -31.75
N ILE A 235 0.18 -14.93 -31.25
CA ILE A 235 -0.71 -13.77 -31.19
C ILE A 235 -0.65 -13.28 -29.73
N PRO A 236 -0.15 -12.06 -29.47
CA PRO A 236 -0.09 -11.54 -28.10
C PRO A 236 -1.50 -11.43 -27.49
N GLY A 237 -1.59 -11.55 -26.18
CA GLY A 237 -2.82 -11.28 -25.47
C GLY A 237 -3.06 -9.78 -25.30
N THR A 238 -4.22 -9.46 -24.73
CA THR A 238 -4.69 -8.07 -24.63
C THR A 238 -4.11 -7.31 -23.44
N LEU A 239 -3.64 -8.02 -22.39
CA LEU A 239 -3.10 -7.40 -21.18
C LEU A 239 -1.58 -7.55 -21.13
N LYS A 240 -0.91 -6.48 -20.66
CA LYS A 240 0.53 -6.47 -20.37
C LYS A 240 0.78 -6.87 -18.93
N SER A 241 1.98 -7.36 -18.62
CA SER A 241 2.36 -7.78 -17.26
C SER A 241 1.37 -8.77 -16.61
N VAL A 242 0.73 -9.62 -17.42
CA VAL A 242 -0.22 -10.64 -16.96
C VAL A 242 0.22 -12.01 -17.42
N LYS A 243 0.38 -12.93 -16.47
CA LYS A 243 0.48 -14.38 -16.71
C LYS A 243 -0.87 -15.01 -16.37
N ALA A 244 -1.38 -15.91 -17.18
CA ALA A 244 -2.66 -16.56 -16.93
C ALA A 244 -2.73 -17.99 -17.47
N ILE A 245 -3.45 -18.84 -16.71
CA ILE A 245 -3.86 -20.18 -17.11
C ILE A 245 -5.31 -20.40 -16.70
N GLY A 246 -5.98 -21.34 -17.35
CA GLY A 246 -7.27 -21.83 -16.92
C GLY A 246 -7.10 -23.16 -16.17
N TRP A 247 -7.76 -23.30 -15.03
CA TRP A 247 -7.77 -24.53 -14.24
C TRP A 247 -9.17 -24.85 -13.72
N TYR A 248 -9.35 -26.01 -13.15
CA TYR A 248 -10.57 -26.42 -12.47
C TYR A 248 -10.29 -26.61 -10.99
N ILE A 249 -11.12 -26.06 -10.15
CA ILE A 249 -11.01 -26.21 -8.70
C ILE A 249 -12.15 -27.13 -8.24
N GLU A 250 -11.76 -28.30 -7.77
CA GLU A 250 -12.72 -29.36 -7.36
C GLU A 250 -13.55 -28.91 -6.15
N GLU A 251 -12.92 -28.20 -5.21
CA GLU A 251 -13.56 -27.68 -4.00
C GLU A 251 -14.73 -26.73 -4.32
N TYR A 252 -14.58 -25.91 -5.36
CA TYR A 252 -15.61 -24.93 -5.77
C TYR A 252 -16.51 -25.46 -6.89
N GLY A 253 -16.13 -26.55 -7.53
CA GLY A 253 -16.88 -27.14 -8.65
C GLY A 253 -16.90 -26.27 -9.91
N ILE A 254 -15.97 -25.34 -10.06
CA ILE A 254 -15.90 -24.36 -11.16
C ILE A 254 -14.51 -24.28 -11.79
N ALA A 255 -14.45 -23.83 -13.03
CA ALA A 255 -13.19 -23.44 -13.64
C ALA A 255 -12.90 -21.95 -13.32
N GLN A 256 -11.63 -21.66 -13.08
CA GLN A 256 -11.13 -20.31 -12.86
C GLN A 256 -10.07 -19.95 -13.92
N ILE A 257 -9.91 -18.67 -14.13
CA ILE A 257 -8.73 -18.10 -14.78
C ILE A 257 -7.80 -17.63 -13.68
N SER A 258 -6.75 -18.38 -13.42
CA SER A 258 -5.70 -18.01 -12.46
C SER A 258 -4.72 -17.07 -13.14
N MET A 259 -4.55 -15.89 -12.56
CA MET A 259 -3.68 -14.82 -13.07
C MET A 259 -2.65 -14.42 -12.03
N ASN A 260 -1.45 -14.12 -12.52
CA ASN A 260 -0.48 -13.30 -11.81
C ASN A 260 -0.38 -11.96 -12.54
N LEU A 261 -0.86 -10.91 -11.89
CA LEU A 261 -0.66 -9.53 -12.30
C LEU A 261 0.73 -9.15 -11.79
N THR A 262 1.75 -9.26 -12.66
CA THR A 262 3.15 -9.11 -12.26
C THR A 262 3.59 -7.67 -12.06
N ASP A 263 2.75 -6.74 -12.51
CA ASP A 263 2.88 -5.30 -12.30
C ASP A 263 1.50 -4.65 -12.33
N ILE A 264 0.94 -4.34 -11.15
CA ILE A 264 -0.39 -3.74 -11.03
C ILE A 264 -0.43 -2.26 -11.42
N SER A 265 0.72 -1.63 -11.66
CA SER A 265 0.78 -0.27 -12.23
C SER A 265 0.60 -0.26 -13.75
N VAL A 266 0.85 -1.40 -14.41
CA VAL A 266 0.68 -1.60 -15.86
C VAL A 266 -0.69 -2.18 -16.19
N THR A 267 -1.13 -3.20 -15.43
CA THR A 267 -2.48 -3.78 -15.53
C THR A 267 -3.04 -3.95 -14.13
N SER A 268 -3.98 -3.12 -13.79
CA SER A 268 -4.67 -3.16 -12.51
C SER A 268 -5.62 -4.35 -12.40
N MET A 269 -6.00 -4.71 -11.18
CA MET A 269 -6.93 -5.82 -10.92
C MET A 269 -8.29 -5.60 -11.59
N HIS A 270 -8.82 -4.38 -11.57
CA HIS A 270 -10.11 -4.05 -12.17
C HIS A 270 -10.09 -4.06 -13.71
N GLU A 271 -8.99 -3.64 -14.33
CA GLU A 271 -8.82 -3.77 -15.79
C GLU A 271 -8.71 -5.22 -16.23
N ALA A 272 -7.94 -6.03 -15.46
CA ALA A 272 -7.82 -7.46 -15.73
C ALA A 272 -9.19 -8.17 -15.61
N PHE A 273 -9.98 -7.83 -14.59
CA PHE A 273 -11.33 -8.38 -14.38
C PHE A 273 -12.26 -8.03 -15.54
N ASP A 274 -12.35 -6.75 -15.91
CA ASP A 274 -13.21 -6.31 -17.00
C ASP A 274 -12.84 -6.96 -18.33
N GLU A 275 -11.53 -7.09 -18.62
CA GLU A 275 -11.09 -7.74 -19.86
C GLU A 275 -11.42 -9.24 -19.86
N VAL A 276 -11.28 -9.92 -18.71
CA VAL A 276 -11.72 -11.32 -18.58
C VAL A 276 -13.23 -11.43 -18.77
N CYS A 277 -14.04 -10.53 -18.17
CA CYS A 277 -15.48 -10.50 -18.37
C CYS A 277 -15.84 -10.37 -19.85
N ARG A 278 -15.19 -9.46 -20.57
CA ARG A 278 -15.40 -9.24 -22.01
C ARG A 278 -15.07 -10.49 -22.82
N LYS A 279 -13.90 -11.10 -22.58
CA LYS A 279 -13.45 -12.31 -23.28
C LYS A 279 -14.31 -13.54 -22.96
N ALA A 280 -14.84 -13.63 -21.74
CA ALA A 280 -15.77 -14.68 -21.35
C ALA A 280 -17.10 -14.52 -22.07
N GLN A 281 -17.65 -13.29 -22.10
CA GLN A 281 -18.91 -12.99 -22.79
C GLN A 281 -18.84 -13.29 -24.29
N ASP A 282 -17.72 -12.97 -24.97
CA ASP A 282 -17.47 -13.32 -26.38
C ASP A 282 -17.57 -14.85 -26.65
N ARG A 283 -17.52 -15.68 -25.60
CA ARG A 283 -17.59 -17.14 -25.66
C ARG A 283 -18.84 -17.74 -25.03
N GLY A 284 -19.82 -16.90 -24.68
CA GLY A 284 -21.05 -17.33 -24.00
C GLY A 284 -20.80 -17.85 -22.57
N ILE A 285 -19.68 -17.46 -21.95
CA ILE A 285 -19.33 -17.79 -20.57
C ILE A 285 -19.56 -16.54 -19.72
N ARG A 286 -20.03 -16.74 -18.49
CA ARG A 286 -20.23 -15.67 -17.53
C ARG A 286 -19.19 -15.77 -16.42
N VAL A 287 -18.61 -14.63 -16.07
CA VAL A 287 -17.86 -14.45 -14.83
C VAL A 287 -18.86 -14.37 -13.69
N THR A 288 -18.67 -15.13 -12.62
CA THR A 288 -19.52 -15.16 -11.43
C THR A 288 -18.95 -14.30 -10.30
N GLY A 289 -17.63 -14.23 -10.19
CA GLY A 289 -16.90 -13.45 -9.19
C GLY A 289 -15.41 -13.61 -9.36
N SER A 290 -14.68 -13.34 -8.29
CA SER A 290 -13.23 -13.47 -8.28
C SER A 290 -12.67 -13.75 -6.90
N GLU A 291 -11.39 -14.11 -6.84
CA GLU A 291 -10.67 -14.43 -5.62
C GLU A 291 -9.33 -13.72 -5.59
N LEU A 292 -9.07 -12.99 -4.52
CA LEU A 292 -7.76 -12.42 -4.22
C LEU A 292 -6.96 -13.41 -3.38
N VAL A 293 -5.85 -13.90 -3.92
CA VAL A 293 -4.93 -14.79 -3.20
C VAL A 293 -3.83 -13.94 -2.54
N GLY A 294 -3.65 -14.14 -1.23
CA GLY A 294 -2.72 -13.33 -0.43
C GLY A 294 -3.28 -11.94 -0.08
N VAL A 295 -2.41 -10.94 -0.10
CA VAL A 295 -2.69 -9.57 0.33
C VAL A 295 -2.55 -8.56 -0.80
N ILE A 296 -3.06 -7.34 -0.60
CA ILE A 296 -3.08 -6.29 -1.61
C ILE A 296 -2.83 -4.91 -0.97
N PRO A 297 -2.12 -3.98 -1.63
CA PRO A 297 -2.03 -2.61 -1.17
C PRO A 297 -3.38 -1.89 -1.16
N LEU A 298 -3.63 -1.07 -0.14
CA LEU A 298 -4.85 -0.26 -0.01
C LEU A 298 -5.15 0.55 -1.28
N LYS A 299 -4.11 1.16 -1.86
CA LYS A 299 -4.25 1.94 -3.09
C LYS A 299 -4.92 1.16 -4.22
N ALA A 300 -4.58 -0.11 -4.42
CA ALA A 300 -5.16 -0.93 -5.50
C ALA A 300 -6.67 -1.16 -5.29
N MET A 301 -7.12 -1.34 -4.05
CA MET A 301 -8.56 -1.46 -3.72
C MET A 301 -9.30 -0.15 -3.90
N LEU A 302 -8.71 0.97 -3.47
CA LEU A 302 -9.30 2.30 -3.63
C LEU A 302 -9.41 2.68 -5.11
N ASP A 303 -8.39 2.39 -5.91
CA ASP A 303 -8.39 2.67 -7.36
C ASP A 303 -9.47 1.82 -8.07
N ALA A 304 -9.64 0.55 -7.68
CA ALA A 304 -10.73 -0.28 -8.19
C ALA A 304 -12.11 0.29 -7.84
N GLY A 305 -12.31 0.74 -6.60
CA GLY A 305 -13.56 1.40 -6.19
C GLY A 305 -13.85 2.65 -7.01
N ARG A 306 -12.85 3.53 -7.19
CA ARG A 306 -12.98 4.73 -8.02
C ARG A 306 -13.28 4.39 -9.49
N TYR A 307 -12.61 3.39 -10.04
CA TYR A 307 -12.84 2.93 -11.41
C TYR A 307 -14.31 2.56 -11.63
N PHE A 308 -14.90 1.74 -10.78
CA PHE A 308 -16.28 1.30 -10.93
C PHE A 308 -17.29 2.42 -10.64
N LEU A 309 -16.99 3.35 -9.74
CA LEU A 309 -17.84 4.54 -9.56
C LEU A 309 -17.81 5.45 -10.77
N ARG A 310 -16.63 5.71 -11.37
CA ARG A 310 -16.52 6.50 -12.61
C ARG A 310 -17.28 5.87 -13.77
N LYS A 311 -17.24 4.54 -13.91
CA LYS A 311 -18.06 3.83 -14.92
C LYS A 311 -19.56 4.06 -14.74
N GLN A 312 -20.00 4.30 -13.50
CA GLN A 312 -21.39 4.61 -13.16
C GLN A 312 -21.69 6.12 -13.21
N GLN A 313 -20.72 6.94 -13.59
CA GLN A 313 -20.79 8.41 -13.53
C GLN A 313 -21.17 8.91 -12.13
N ARG A 314 -20.59 8.30 -11.09
CA ARG A 314 -20.81 8.62 -9.69
C ARG A 314 -19.57 9.24 -9.07
N SER A 315 -19.80 10.11 -8.07
CA SER A 315 -18.72 10.72 -7.31
C SER A 315 -17.81 9.69 -6.66
N THR A 316 -16.50 9.94 -6.75
CA THR A 316 -15.44 9.16 -6.12
C THR A 316 -14.95 9.77 -4.79
N GLY A 317 -15.48 10.95 -4.40
CA GLY A 317 -15.19 11.61 -3.14
C GLY A 317 -15.99 11.03 -1.96
N VAL A 318 -15.90 9.71 -1.78
CA VAL A 318 -16.55 8.95 -0.71
C VAL A 318 -15.51 8.33 0.23
N SER A 319 -15.94 7.71 1.33
CA SER A 319 -15.01 7.08 2.27
C SER A 319 -14.27 5.89 1.67
N ASP A 320 -13.06 5.60 2.19
CA ASP A 320 -12.29 4.42 1.81
C ASP A 320 -13.09 3.13 2.00
N LYS A 321 -13.87 3.06 3.09
CA LYS A 321 -14.78 1.95 3.36
C LYS A 321 -15.80 1.75 2.23
N GLU A 322 -16.37 2.84 1.69
CA GLU A 322 -17.32 2.76 0.58
C GLU A 322 -16.61 2.40 -0.73
N LEU A 323 -15.42 2.95 -1.01
CA LEU A 323 -14.63 2.57 -2.18
C LEU A 323 -14.28 1.09 -2.16
N ILE A 324 -13.81 0.57 -1.02
CA ILE A 324 -13.49 -0.86 -0.86
C ILE A 324 -14.75 -1.72 -1.05
N LYS A 325 -15.88 -1.31 -0.47
CA LYS A 325 -17.16 -2.02 -0.65
C LYS A 325 -17.58 -2.07 -2.12
N ILE A 326 -17.46 -0.96 -2.86
CA ILE A 326 -17.74 -0.92 -4.30
C ILE A 326 -16.77 -1.83 -5.06
N ALA A 327 -15.47 -1.82 -4.74
CA ALA A 327 -14.49 -2.71 -5.34
C ALA A 327 -14.85 -4.19 -5.11
N VAL A 328 -15.10 -4.58 -3.86
CA VAL A 328 -15.46 -5.96 -3.47
C VAL A 328 -16.71 -6.43 -4.24
N LYS A 329 -17.76 -5.61 -4.27
CA LYS A 329 -19.01 -5.98 -4.96
C LYS A 329 -18.87 -6.02 -6.49
N SER A 330 -18.12 -5.08 -7.07
CA SER A 330 -17.95 -5.02 -8.52
C SER A 330 -17.06 -6.14 -9.07
N LEU A 331 -16.03 -6.54 -8.30
CA LEU A 331 -15.14 -7.63 -8.64
C LEU A 331 -15.68 -9.00 -8.19
N GLY A 332 -16.73 -9.04 -7.36
CA GLY A 332 -17.25 -10.27 -6.78
C GLY A 332 -16.23 -10.99 -5.91
N LEU A 333 -15.45 -10.25 -5.10
CA LEU A 333 -14.42 -10.81 -4.22
C LEU A 333 -15.01 -11.58 -3.02
N ASP A 334 -16.30 -11.42 -2.77
CA ASP A 334 -17.05 -12.08 -1.70
C ASP A 334 -17.97 -13.22 -2.22
N GLU A 335 -17.75 -13.71 -3.44
CA GLU A 335 -18.56 -14.78 -4.03
C GLU A 335 -18.31 -16.14 -3.37
N LEU A 336 -17.05 -16.50 -3.17
CA LEU A 336 -16.69 -17.82 -2.59
C LEU A 336 -16.70 -17.79 -1.05
N TYR A 337 -16.24 -16.71 -0.46
CA TYR A 337 -16.19 -16.46 0.99
C TYR A 337 -16.15 -14.97 1.29
N PRO A 338 -16.53 -14.54 2.51
CA PRO A 338 -16.51 -13.11 2.87
C PRO A 338 -15.14 -12.48 2.69
N PHE A 339 -15.08 -11.34 1.99
CA PHE A 339 -13.86 -10.54 1.90
C PHE A 339 -13.68 -9.70 3.16
N GLU A 340 -12.61 -9.95 3.91
CA GLU A 340 -12.26 -9.24 5.13
C GLU A 340 -11.15 -8.20 4.87
N PRO A 341 -11.46 -6.90 4.71
CA PRO A 341 -10.46 -5.88 4.38
C PRO A 341 -9.27 -5.85 5.35
N ARG A 342 -9.51 -6.04 6.66
CA ARG A 342 -8.46 -6.01 7.68
C ARG A 342 -7.52 -7.22 7.67
N LYS A 343 -7.86 -8.28 6.94
CA LYS A 343 -7.01 -9.46 6.72
C LYS A 343 -6.37 -9.50 5.35
N LYS A 344 -6.81 -8.64 4.42
CA LYS A 344 -6.39 -8.67 3.01
C LYS A 344 -5.66 -7.41 2.56
N ILE A 345 -5.89 -6.27 3.23
CA ILE A 345 -5.26 -5.00 2.88
C ILE A 345 -4.06 -4.77 3.80
N ILE A 346 -2.87 -4.67 3.20
CA ILE A 346 -1.58 -4.59 3.90
C ILE A 346 -1.59 -3.48 4.95
N GLU A 347 -1.99 -2.26 4.56
CA GLU A 347 -1.97 -1.09 5.46
C GLU A 347 -2.90 -1.28 6.66
N TYR A 348 -4.02 -2.00 6.49
CA TYR A 348 -4.94 -2.28 7.59
C TYR A 348 -4.41 -3.36 8.53
N ILE A 349 -3.70 -4.37 8.00
CA ILE A 349 -3.03 -5.39 8.83
C ILE A 349 -1.98 -4.71 9.70
N LEU A 350 -1.14 -3.85 9.11
CA LEU A 350 -0.10 -3.11 9.82
C LEU A 350 -0.69 -2.14 10.85
N GLU A 351 -1.79 -1.46 10.50
CA GLU A 351 -2.50 -0.56 11.42
C GLU A 351 -2.98 -1.31 12.66
N ASP A 352 -3.61 -2.47 12.49
CA ASP A 352 -4.10 -3.30 13.59
C ASP A 352 -2.96 -3.76 14.52
N GLU A 353 -1.81 -4.18 13.96
CA GLU A 353 -0.65 -4.61 14.74
C GLU A 353 0.01 -3.43 15.48
N MET A 354 0.23 -2.29 14.80
CA MET A 354 0.86 -1.11 15.39
C MET A 354 0.00 -0.44 16.47
N ASN A 355 -1.31 -0.57 16.33
CA ASN A 355 -2.28 0.08 17.20
C ASN A 355 -2.80 -0.85 18.30
N GLN A 356 -2.28 -2.07 18.39
CA GLN A 356 -2.70 -3.05 19.40
C GLN A 356 -2.59 -2.45 20.81
N GLY A 357 -3.71 -2.29 21.50
CA GLY A 357 -3.80 -1.71 22.84
C GLY A 357 -3.78 -0.16 22.92
N LYS A 358 -3.64 0.56 21.80
CA LYS A 358 -3.76 2.03 21.76
C LYS A 358 -5.22 2.43 21.61
N LYS A 359 -5.59 3.51 22.30
CA LYS A 359 -6.89 4.17 22.12
C LYS A 359 -6.66 5.50 21.42
N PHE A 360 -7.41 5.74 20.35
CA PHE A 360 -7.38 7.00 19.62
C PHE A 360 -8.64 7.81 19.94
N LEU A 361 -8.52 9.12 19.96
CA LEU A 361 -9.65 10.02 20.15
C LEU A 361 -10.67 9.89 19.01
N ILE A 362 -10.17 9.66 17.79
CA ILE A 362 -11.01 9.48 16.59
C ILE A 362 -11.84 8.20 16.58
N ASP A 363 -11.52 7.22 17.43
CA ASP A 363 -12.28 5.96 17.56
C ASP A 363 -13.44 6.08 18.56
N MET A 364 -13.48 7.15 19.34
CA MET A 364 -14.56 7.42 20.27
C MET A 364 -15.86 7.76 19.53
N ASN A 365 -16.99 7.29 20.04
CA ASN A 365 -18.27 7.81 19.57
C ASN A 365 -18.48 9.27 20.05
N LEU A 366 -19.44 9.98 19.46
CA LEU A 366 -19.65 11.40 19.72
C LEU A 366 -19.89 11.73 21.21
N ARG A 367 -20.56 10.84 21.95
CA ARG A 367 -20.82 11.02 23.39
C ARG A 367 -19.53 10.82 24.18
N GLU A 368 -18.84 9.74 23.97
CA GLU A 368 -17.56 9.45 24.61
C GLU A 368 -16.55 10.58 24.38
N PHE A 369 -16.45 11.07 23.15
CA PHE A 369 -15.55 12.17 22.80
C PHE A 369 -15.93 13.47 23.55
N ALA A 370 -17.23 13.78 23.66
CA ALA A 370 -17.70 14.95 24.40
C ALA A 370 -17.47 14.80 25.91
N ASP A 371 -17.74 13.61 26.47
CA ASP A 371 -17.54 13.32 27.88
C ASP A 371 -16.06 13.38 28.27
N GLU A 372 -15.16 12.82 27.43
CA GLU A 372 -13.70 12.89 27.60
C GLU A 372 -13.21 14.34 27.53
N THR A 373 -13.72 15.13 26.58
CA THR A 373 -13.40 16.56 26.45
C THR A 373 -13.82 17.36 27.72
N ALA A 374 -14.88 16.95 28.38
CA ALA A 374 -15.39 17.59 29.57
C ALA A 374 -14.71 17.11 30.86
N SER A 375 -13.84 16.11 30.77
CA SER A 375 -13.16 15.53 31.94
C SER A 375 -11.92 16.35 32.37
N GLU A 376 -11.20 15.88 33.36
CA GLU A 376 -9.89 16.43 33.77
C GLU A 376 -8.70 15.87 32.91
N SER A 377 -8.99 15.09 31.89
CA SER A 377 -8.00 14.58 30.94
C SER A 377 -7.35 15.75 30.17
N PRO A 378 -6.02 15.72 29.95
CA PRO A 378 -5.36 16.74 29.15
C PRO A 378 -5.69 16.68 27.65
N ALA A 379 -6.32 15.59 27.19
CA ALA A 379 -6.75 15.38 25.81
C ALA A 379 -8.15 14.69 25.79
N PRO A 380 -9.02 15.07 24.82
CA PRO A 380 -8.81 16.04 23.73
C PRO A 380 -8.79 17.50 24.23
N GLY A 381 -7.77 18.25 23.78
CA GLY A 381 -7.64 19.68 24.07
C GLY A 381 -8.13 20.58 22.92
N GLY A 382 -7.85 21.89 23.05
CA GLY A 382 -8.27 22.89 22.05
C GLY A 382 -7.73 22.65 20.65
N GLY A 383 -6.54 22.06 20.51
CA GLY A 383 -5.96 21.71 19.21
C GLY A 383 -6.69 20.55 18.53
N SER A 384 -6.97 19.47 19.27
CA SER A 384 -7.77 18.33 18.79
C SER A 384 -9.18 18.77 18.36
N ILE A 385 -9.84 19.63 19.16
CA ILE A 385 -11.16 20.20 18.83
C ILE A 385 -11.08 21.06 17.56
N SER A 386 -10.04 21.89 17.41
CA SER A 386 -9.85 22.73 16.23
C SER A 386 -9.67 21.89 14.95
N ALA A 387 -8.91 20.79 15.04
CA ALA A 387 -8.75 19.83 13.94
C ALA A 387 -10.09 19.18 13.56
N TYR A 388 -10.87 18.79 14.56
CA TYR A 388 -12.18 18.16 14.33
C TYR A 388 -13.20 19.14 13.71
N MET A 389 -13.19 20.42 14.12
CA MET A 389 -14.00 21.47 13.48
C MET A 389 -13.66 21.60 11.98
N GLY A 390 -12.38 21.61 11.63
CA GLY A 390 -11.93 21.61 10.23
C GLY A 390 -12.37 20.36 9.48
N ALA A 391 -12.29 19.19 10.11
CA ALA A 391 -12.76 17.93 9.54
C ALA A 391 -14.26 17.95 9.27
N LEU A 392 -15.07 18.51 10.16
CA LEU A 392 -16.51 18.67 9.95
C LEU A 392 -16.81 19.69 8.84
N ALA A 393 -16.06 20.80 8.76
CA ALA A 393 -16.20 21.78 7.69
C ALA A 393 -15.96 21.17 6.31
N SER A 394 -14.85 20.44 6.14
CA SER A 394 -14.52 19.73 4.90
C SER A 394 -15.51 18.61 4.59
N SER A 395 -16.06 17.96 5.63
CA SER A 395 -17.12 16.93 5.46
C SER A 395 -18.41 17.53 4.92
N LEU A 396 -18.85 18.70 5.40
CA LEU A 396 -20.02 19.39 4.89
C LEU A 396 -19.81 19.81 3.42
N ALA A 397 -18.67 20.39 3.09
CA ALA A 397 -18.35 20.74 1.70
C ALA A 397 -18.35 19.50 0.78
N THR A 398 -17.75 18.40 1.24
CA THR A 398 -17.75 17.10 0.51
C THR A 398 -19.17 16.57 0.33
N MET A 399 -20.02 16.68 1.35
CA MET A 399 -21.43 16.28 1.27
C MET A 399 -22.17 17.09 0.20
N VAL A 400 -22.01 18.43 0.20
CA VAL A 400 -22.65 19.29 -0.80
C VAL A 400 -22.19 18.92 -2.22
N ALA A 401 -20.89 18.65 -2.40
CA ALA A 401 -20.33 18.22 -3.67
C ALA A 401 -20.93 16.86 -4.12
N ASN A 402 -21.00 15.88 -3.23
CA ASN A 402 -21.59 14.57 -3.51
C ASN A 402 -23.08 14.68 -3.87
N LEU A 403 -23.85 15.48 -3.15
CA LEU A 403 -25.27 15.73 -3.45
C LEU A 403 -25.44 16.45 -4.80
N SER A 404 -24.52 17.33 -5.15
CA SER A 404 -24.53 18.05 -6.44
C SER A 404 -24.21 17.12 -7.61
N SER A 405 -23.25 16.21 -7.44
CA SER A 405 -22.85 15.19 -8.41
C SER A 405 -24.00 14.25 -8.81
N HIS A 406 -24.99 14.07 -7.93
CA HIS A 406 -26.13 13.16 -8.17
C HIS A 406 -27.46 13.91 -8.34
N LYS A 407 -27.41 15.22 -8.49
CA LYS A 407 -28.63 16.02 -8.67
C LYS A 407 -29.20 15.78 -10.03
N ARG A 408 -30.47 15.39 -10.08
CA ARG A 408 -31.22 15.19 -11.34
C ARG A 408 -31.14 16.43 -12.22
N GLY A 409 -30.75 16.26 -13.48
CA GLY A 409 -30.57 17.33 -14.45
C GLY A 409 -29.19 18.00 -14.40
N TRP A 410 -28.26 17.47 -13.59
CA TRP A 410 -26.83 17.85 -13.54
C TRP A 410 -25.93 16.69 -13.92
N ASP A 411 -26.47 15.70 -14.61
CA ASP A 411 -25.78 14.45 -14.93
C ASP A 411 -24.46 14.65 -15.72
N ASP A 412 -24.39 15.69 -16.56
CA ASP A 412 -23.22 16.11 -17.33
C ASP A 412 -22.15 16.82 -16.48
N ARG A 413 -22.48 17.22 -15.24
CA ARG A 413 -21.57 17.89 -14.29
C ARG A 413 -21.07 16.96 -13.18
N TRP A 414 -21.38 15.67 -13.23
CA TRP A 414 -21.04 14.74 -12.15
C TRP A 414 -19.52 14.72 -11.85
N GLU A 415 -18.67 14.82 -12.88
CA GLU A 415 -17.21 14.79 -12.74
C GLU A 415 -16.68 16.06 -12.08
N GLU A 416 -17.22 17.23 -12.42
CA GLU A 416 -16.88 18.50 -11.77
C GLU A 416 -17.09 18.41 -10.25
N PHE A 417 -18.26 17.95 -9.82
CA PHE A 417 -18.58 17.81 -8.41
C PHE A 417 -17.84 16.65 -7.74
N SER A 418 -17.55 15.57 -8.46
CA SER A 418 -16.70 14.48 -7.98
C SER A 418 -15.30 14.98 -7.64
N ASN A 419 -14.71 15.81 -8.47
CA ASN A 419 -13.39 16.40 -8.23
C ASN A 419 -13.38 17.29 -6.98
N TRP A 420 -14.42 18.10 -6.76
CA TRP A 420 -14.56 18.87 -5.54
C TRP A 420 -14.75 17.98 -4.30
N ALA A 421 -15.53 16.91 -4.42
CA ALA A 421 -15.74 15.95 -3.35
C ALA A 421 -14.44 15.22 -2.98
N GLU A 422 -13.61 14.83 -3.97
CA GLU A 422 -12.28 14.23 -3.72
C GLU A 422 -11.37 15.19 -2.96
N ARG A 423 -11.33 16.47 -3.34
CA ARG A 423 -10.53 17.50 -2.64
C ARG A 423 -11.00 17.69 -1.19
N GLY A 424 -12.31 17.84 -0.99
CA GLY A 424 -12.88 17.94 0.36
C GLY A 424 -12.58 16.71 1.21
N LYS A 425 -12.70 15.51 0.62
CA LYS A 425 -12.37 14.25 1.29
C LYS A 425 -10.89 14.17 1.70
N ALA A 426 -9.97 14.65 0.88
CA ALA A 426 -8.56 14.69 1.21
C ALA A 426 -8.28 15.58 2.43
N TYR A 427 -8.88 16.77 2.52
CA TYR A 427 -8.79 17.62 3.72
C TYR A 427 -9.39 16.96 4.95
N GLN A 428 -10.55 16.32 4.82
CA GLN A 428 -11.19 15.59 5.92
C GLN A 428 -10.25 14.54 6.50
N VAL A 429 -9.63 13.71 5.66
CA VAL A 429 -8.72 12.64 6.09
C VAL A 429 -7.51 13.20 6.85
N GLU A 430 -6.88 14.26 6.34
CA GLU A 430 -5.74 14.87 7.02
C GLU A 430 -6.15 15.55 8.34
N LEU A 431 -7.27 16.24 8.38
CA LEU A 431 -7.74 16.91 9.60
C LEU A 431 -8.17 15.91 10.69
N ILE A 432 -8.75 14.77 10.34
CA ILE A 432 -9.03 13.69 11.29
C ILE A 432 -7.73 13.17 11.93
N LYS A 433 -6.66 13.00 11.15
CA LYS A 433 -5.34 12.59 11.70
C LYS A 433 -4.80 13.63 12.69
N MET A 434 -5.04 14.92 12.43
CA MET A 434 -4.56 16.00 13.29
C MET A 434 -5.21 16.01 14.67
N VAL A 435 -6.36 15.35 14.86
CA VAL A 435 -7.04 15.22 16.16
C VAL A 435 -6.14 14.50 17.16
N ASP A 436 -5.59 13.33 16.77
CA ASP A 436 -4.69 12.55 17.63
C ASP A 436 -3.24 13.07 17.59
N GLU A 437 -2.82 13.71 16.48
CA GLU A 437 -1.48 14.28 16.38
C GLU A 437 -1.25 15.44 17.33
N ASP A 438 -2.29 16.22 17.66
CA ASP A 438 -2.23 17.24 18.72
C ASP A 438 -1.93 16.61 20.08
N THR A 439 -2.60 15.52 20.42
CA THR A 439 -2.33 14.74 21.64
C THR A 439 -0.93 14.15 21.65
N ASN A 440 -0.47 13.61 20.51
CA ASN A 440 0.89 13.10 20.37
C ASN A 440 1.95 14.20 20.58
N ALA A 441 1.70 15.40 20.07
CA ALA A 441 2.59 16.55 20.26
C ALA A 441 2.70 16.94 21.73
N PHE A 442 1.59 16.95 22.46
CA PHE A 442 1.58 17.18 23.91
C PHE A 442 2.35 16.09 24.66
N ASN A 443 2.12 14.82 24.35
CA ASN A 443 2.81 13.70 24.99
C ASN A 443 4.32 13.80 24.81
N ARG A 444 4.83 14.16 23.61
CA ARG A 444 6.27 14.38 23.37
C ARG A 444 6.88 15.44 24.30
N ILE A 445 6.15 16.51 24.60
CA ILE A 445 6.59 17.52 25.56
C ILE A 445 6.70 16.89 26.96
N MET A 446 5.69 16.13 27.38
CA MET A 446 5.69 15.46 28.68
C MET A 446 6.82 14.44 28.81
N ASP A 447 7.10 13.67 27.77
CA ASP A 447 8.22 12.73 27.70
C ASP A 447 9.57 13.46 27.82
N ALA A 448 9.75 14.59 27.13
CA ALA A 448 10.94 15.41 27.23
C ALA A 448 11.14 15.99 28.65
N PHE A 449 10.06 16.38 29.32
CA PHE A 449 10.10 16.79 30.73
C PHE A 449 10.49 15.64 31.68
N GLY A 450 10.20 14.39 31.31
CA GLY A 450 10.57 13.19 32.06
C GLY A 450 12.05 12.81 31.98
N LEU A 451 12.84 13.37 31.05
CA LEU A 451 14.24 13.02 30.84
C LEU A 451 15.13 13.34 32.06
N PRO A 452 16.26 12.62 32.26
CA PRO A 452 17.21 12.84 33.33
C PRO A 452 17.74 14.29 33.36
N LYS A 453 18.09 14.79 34.58
CA LYS A 453 18.53 16.17 34.80
C LYS A 453 19.60 16.31 35.90
N LYS A 454 20.40 15.25 36.13
CA LYS A 454 21.38 15.22 37.23
C LYS A 454 22.73 15.80 36.83
N THR A 455 23.21 15.53 35.62
CA THR A 455 24.46 16.08 35.09
C THR A 455 24.22 17.28 34.17
N GLU A 456 25.24 18.05 33.85
CA GLU A 456 25.11 19.17 32.90
C GLU A 456 24.81 18.69 31.49
N GLU A 457 25.37 17.54 31.08
CA GLU A 457 25.05 16.90 29.80
C GLU A 457 23.58 16.47 29.74
N GLU A 458 23.07 15.85 30.80
CA GLU A 458 21.67 15.46 30.90
C GLU A 458 20.73 16.68 30.86
N LYS A 459 21.08 17.78 31.55
CA LYS A 459 20.30 19.03 31.50
C LYS A 459 20.28 19.61 30.10
N ALA A 460 21.42 19.65 29.42
CA ALA A 460 21.52 20.17 28.06
C ALA A 460 20.72 19.30 27.08
N ALA A 461 20.85 17.99 27.12
CA ALA A 461 20.07 17.04 26.30
C ALA A 461 18.57 17.17 26.54
N ARG A 462 18.15 17.24 27.82
CA ARG A 462 16.75 17.44 28.19
C ARG A 462 16.22 18.79 27.69
N HIS A 463 16.99 19.84 27.83
CA HIS A 463 16.60 21.17 27.33
C HIS A 463 16.39 21.16 25.81
N GLN A 464 17.32 20.58 25.07
CA GLN A 464 17.18 20.44 23.62
C GLN A 464 15.94 19.61 23.24
N ALA A 465 15.70 18.49 23.92
CA ALA A 465 14.52 17.66 23.68
C ALA A 465 13.20 18.42 23.94
N ILE A 466 13.15 19.24 24.99
CA ILE A 466 12.01 20.12 25.28
C ILE A 466 11.82 21.14 24.16
N GLN A 467 12.90 21.78 23.66
CA GLN A 467 12.80 22.74 22.58
C GLN A 467 12.32 22.10 21.28
N ASP A 468 12.82 20.91 20.94
CA ASP A 468 12.40 20.16 19.74
C ASP A 468 10.94 19.74 19.85
N ALA A 469 10.50 19.23 21.00
CA ALA A 469 9.11 18.86 21.26
C ALA A 469 8.17 20.08 21.21
N THR A 470 8.59 21.22 21.79
CA THR A 470 7.83 22.48 21.77
C THR A 470 7.72 23.04 20.34
N LYS A 471 8.79 22.95 19.53
CA LYS A 471 8.73 23.30 18.13
C LYS A 471 7.73 22.44 17.37
N PHE A 472 7.78 21.12 17.53
CA PHE A 472 6.83 20.20 16.94
C PHE A 472 5.38 20.51 17.37
N ALA A 473 5.16 20.76 18.69
CA ALA A 473 3.85 21.14 19.23
C ALA A 473 3.36 22.52 18.73
N THR A 474 4.24 23.36 18.19
CA THR A 474 3.87 24.61 17.50
C THR A 474 3.53 24.36 16.03
N GLU A 475 4.24 23.45 15.36
CA GLU A 475 4.05 23.11 13.95
C GLU A 475 2.73 22.34 13.70
N VAL A 476 2.34 21.46 14.63
CA VAL A 476 1.10 20.68 14.52
C VAL A 476 -0.15 21.56 14.41
N PRO A 477 -0.45 22.48 15.36
CA PRO A 477 -1.59 23.37 15.23
C PRO A 477 -1.43 24.36 14.05
N PHE A 478 -0.22 24.75 13.67
CA PHE A 478 0.00 25.57 12.47
C PHE A 478 -0.43 24.80 11.21
N LYS A 479 -0.08 23.53 11.08
CA LYS A 479 -0.56 22.65 10.00
C LYS A 479 -2.08 22.51 10.02
N THR A 480 -2.66 22.32 11.21
CA THR A 480 -4.11 22.22 11.39
C THR A 480 -4.82 23.48 10.89
N MET A 481 -4.32 24.67 11.25
CA MET A 481 -4.93 25.93 10.80
C MET A 481 -4.82 26.13 9.28
N MET A 482 -3.71 25.70 8.67
CA MET A 482 -3.53 25.74 7.21
C MET A 482 -4.54 24.85 6.51
N LEU A 483 -4.70 23.60 6.95
CA LEU A 483 -5.68 22.66 6.40
C LEU A 483 -7.13 23.17 6.56
N CYS A 484 -7.45 23.77 7.72
CA CYS A 484 -8.76 24.40 7.95
C CYS A 484 -9.01 25.57 7.02
N TYR A 485 -7.98 26.41 6.74
CA TYR A 485 -8.09 27.52 5.79
C TYR A 485 -8.23 27.02 4.34
N GLU A 486 -7.36 26.11 3.94
CA GLU A 486 -7.35 25.57 2.57
C GLU A 486 -8.66 24.85 2.20
N CYS A 487 -9.28 24.14 3.15
CA CYS A 487 -10.58 23.49 2.90
C CYS A 487 -11.69 24.49 2.62
N MET A 488 -11.55 25.78 3.03
CA MET A 488 -12.54 26.83 2.74
C MET A 488 -12.70 27.11 1.25
N GLU A 489 -11.72 26.77 0.40
CA GLU A 489 -11.86 26.86 -1.05
C GLU A 489 -12.97 25.91 -1.55
N VAL A 490 -13.00 24.68 -1.03
CA VAL A 490 -14.05 23.71 -1.37
C VAL A 490 -15.41 24.18 -0.85
N VAL A 491 -15.43 24.71 0.38
CA VAL A 491 -16.65 25.30 0.97
C VAL A 491 -17.19 26.43 0.11
N LYS A 492 -16.31 27.35 -0.35
CA LYS A 492 -16.67 28.48 -1.21
C LYS A 492 -17.23 28.00 -2.55
N ALA A 493 -16.54 27.08 -3.22
CA ALA A 493 -17.02 26.51 -4.47
C ALA A 493 -18.42 25.88 -4.31
N MET A 494 -18.65 25.17 -3.20
CA MET A 494 -19.97 24.57 -2.95
C MET A 494 -21.04 25.60 -2.61
N ALA A 495 -20.70 26.72 -1.99
CA ALA A 495 -21.62 27.84 -1.83
C ALA A 495 -21.97 28.50 -3.18
N GLU A 496 -20.98 28.61 -4.09
CA GLU A 496 -21.16 29.25 -5.42
C GLU A 496 -21.92 28.36 -6.39
N ILE A 497 -21.53 27.11 -6.56
CA ILE A 497 -21.99 26.24 -7.65
C ILE A 497 -22.70 24.97 -7.21
N GLY A 498 -22.70 24.67 -5.91
CA GLY A 498 -23.29 23.45 -5.35
C GLY A 498 -24.83 23.44 -5.40
N ASN A 499 -25.39 22.32 -4.95
CA ASN A 499 -26.84 22.14 -4.85
C ASN A 499 -27.47 23.25 -3.99
N PRO A 500 -28.38 24.09 -4.55
CA PRO A 500 -29.00 25.18 -3.79
C PRO A 500 -29.69 24.77 -2.51
N ASN A 501 -30.24 23.54 -2.45
CA ASN A 501 -30.89 23.01 -1.26
C ASN A 501 -29.93 22.72 -0.09
N SER A 502 -28.61 22.74 -0.35
CA SER A 502 -27.54 22.49 0.61
C SER A 502 -26.63 23.70 0.80
N VAL A 503 -27.05 24.89 0.35
CA VAL A 503 -26.21 26.10 0.44
C VAL A 503 -25.95 26.50 1.91
N THR A 504 -26.88 26.26 2.81
CA THR A 504 -26.73 26.50 4.26
C THR A 504 -25.66 25.61 4.88
N ASP A 505 -25.49 24.36 4.38
CA ASP A 505 -24.43 23.46 4.84
C ASP A 505 -23.04 24.01 4.50
N ALA A 506 -22.88 24.65 3.32
CA ALA A 506 -21.67 25.38 2.98
C ALA A 506 -21.43 26.56 3.94
N GLY A 507 -22.48 27.31 4.31
CA GLY A 507 -22.39 28.37 5.31
C GLY A 507 -21.91 27.87 6.68
N VAL A 508 -22.49 26.78 7.19
CA VAL A 508 -22.06 26.14 8.45
C VAL A 508 -20.62 25.63 8.31
N GLY A 509 -20.24 25.09 7.14
CA GLY A 509 -18.86 24.69 6.85
C GLY A 509 -17.87 25.84 6.97
N ALA A 510 -18.22 27.04 6.47
CA ALA A 510 -17.38 28.23 6.57
C ALA A 510 -17.16 28.67 8.03
N LEU A 511 -18.24 28.68 8.85
CA LEU A 511 -18.17 29.00 10.28
C LEU A 511 -17.28 28.00 11.03
N ALA A 512 -17.44 26.72 10.77
CA ALA A 512 -16.65 25.65 11.40
C ALA A 512 -15.16 25.74 11.00
N ALA A 513 -14.87 25.93 9.71
CA ALA A 513 -13.49 26.06 9.20
C ALA A 513 -12.78 27.26 9.83
N ARG A 514 -13.40 28.44 9.85
CA ARG A 514 -12.83 29.63 10.48
C ARG A 514 -12.63 29.42 11.98
N SER A 515 -13.56 28.77 12.66
CA SER A 515 -13.40 28.45 14.10
C SER A 515 -12.21 27.51 14.32
N GLY A 516 -12.01 26.51 13.46
CA GLY A 516 -10.83 25.65 13.46
C GLY A 516 -9.52 26.42 13.27
N VAL A 517 -9.48 27.36 12.30
CA VAL A 517 -8.32 28.23 12.08
C VAL A 517 -7.98 29.05 13.33
N ILE A 518 -8.95 29.73 13.92
CA ILE A 518 -8.72 30.59 15.10
C ILE A 518 -8.36 29.76 16.33
N GLY A 519 -9.03 28.64 16.56
CA GLY A 519 -8.73 27.73 17.66
C GLY A 519 -7.30 27.17 17.57
N ALA A 520 -6.89 26.71 16.39
CA ALA A 520 -5.53 26.24 16.16
C ALA A 520 -4.49 27.38 16.32
N PHE A 521 -4.81 28.61 15.88
CA PHE A 521 -3.95 29.78 16.09
C PHE A 521 -3.67 30.05 17.58
N LEU A 522 -4.66 29.90 18.45
CA LEU A 522 -4.44 30.07 19.91
C LEU A 522 -3.40 29.08 20.43
N ASN A 523 -3.43 27.84 19.92
CA ASN A 523 -2.45 26.81 20.27
C ASN A 523 -1.05 27.10 19.68
N VAL A 524 -0.96 27.63 18.45
CA VAL A 524 0.32 28.12 17.89
C VAL A 524 0.92 29.18 18.79
N LYS A 525 0.12 30.18 19.21
CA LYS A 525 0.61 31.28 20.06
C LYS A 525 1.14 30.79 21.39
N ILE A 526 0.38 29.99 22.11
CA ILE A 526 0.78 29.54 23.45
C ILE A 526 2.05 28.68 23.37
N ASN A 527 2.13 27.76 22.41
CA ASN A 527 3.29 26.88 22.26
C ASN A 527 4.55 27.64 21.83
N ALA A 528 4.43 28.60 20.91
CA ALA A 528 5.54 29.42 20.44
C ALA A 528 6.18 30.26 21.58
N THR A 529 5.44 30.60 22.64
CA THR A 529 6.04 31.35 23.79
C THR A 529 7.11 30.56 24.51
N GLY A 530 7.04 29.22 24.51
CA GLY A 530 8.01 28.31 25.13
C GLY A 530 9.30 28.10 24.33
N LEU A 531 9.40 28.62 23.10
CA LEU A 531 10.59 28.47 22.26
C LEU A 531 11.67 29.50 22.63
N ASP A 532 12.92 29.04 22.71
CA ASP A 532 14.08 29.91 22.91
C ASP A 532 14.39 30.74 21.65
N ASN A 533 14.22 30.11 20.46
CA ASN A 533 14.38 30.80 19.18
C ASN A 533 13.21 31.77 18.95
N LYS A 534 13.38 33.00 19.46
CA LYS A 534 12.36 34.06 19.37
C LYS A 534 12.12 34.56 17.94
N GLU A 535 13.13 34.49 17.06
CA GLU A 535 12.97 34.82 15.64
C GLU A 535 11.98 33.86 14.98
N TYR A 536 12.19 32.53 15.14
CA TYR A 536 11.27 31.53 14.63
C TYR A 536 9.86 31.65 15.25
N ALA A 537 9.77 31.87 16.58
CA ALA A 537 8.50 32.06 17.28
C ALA A 537 7.71 33.24 16.69
N ASN A 538 8.36 34.37 16.49
CA ASN A 538 7.73 35.57 15.93
C ASN A 538 7.33 35.37 14.45
N ASP A 539 8.16 34.70 13.65
CA ASP A 539 7.84 34.38 12.25
C ASP A 539 6.59 33.53 12.15
N VAL A 540 6.54 32.42 12.88
CA VAL A 540 5.37 31.50 12.83
C VAL A 540 4.09 32.16 13.30
N ILE A 541 4.15 33.00 14.36
CA ILE A 541 3.00 33.76 14.84
C ILE A 541 2.53 34.76 13.77
N SER A 542 3.45 35.52 13.17
CA SER A 542 3.13 36.52 12.13
C SER A 542 2.49 35.88 10.89
N ARG A 543 2.99 34.71 10.49
CA ARG A 543 2.38 33.93 9.38
C ARG A 543 0.99 33.45 9.75
N ALA A 544 0.83 32.94 10.97
CA ALA A 544 -0.46 32.47 11.47
C ALA A 544 -1.51 33.60 11.57
N GLU A 545 -1.11 34.80 12.00
CA GLU A 545 -1.99 35.97 12.02
C GLU A 545 -2.53 36.34 10.64
N LYS A 546 -1.71 36.26 9.61
CA LYS A 546 -2.15 36.48 8.23
C LYS A 546 -3.21 35.45 7.80
N VAL A 547 -3.02 34.18 8.15
CA VAL A 547 -4.00 33.13 7.83
C VAL A 547 -5.33 33.36 8.54
N VAL A 548 -5.31 33.84 9.80
CA VAL A 548 -6.52 34.22 10.53
C VAL A 548 -7.32 35.31 9.80
N GLU A 549 -6.63 36.36 9.31
CA GLU A 549 -7.31 37.44 8.60
C GLU A 549 -7.85 36.96 7.23
N MET A 550 -7.10 36.14 6.52
CA MET A 550 -7.56 35.51 5.27
C MET A 550 -8.79 34.62 5.49
N ALA A 551 -8.83 33.84 6.59
CA ALA A 551 -9.96 32.99 6.91
C ALA A 551 -11.22 33.79 7.27
N LYS A 552 -11.08 34.89 8.03
CA LYS A 552 -12.20 35.79 8.33
C LYS A 552 -12.79 36.43 7.06
N GLN A 553 -11.93 36.86 6.16
CA GLN A 553 -12.40 37.42 4.87
C GLN A 553 -13.11 36.35 4.05
N MET A 554 -12.54 35.13 3.96
CA MET A 554 -13.14 34.04 3.22
C MET A 554 -14.50 33.61 3.81
N GLU A 555 -14.63 33.55 5.14
CA GLU A 555 -15.93 33.30 5.80
C GLU A 555 -16.96 34.38 5.40
N THR A 556 -16.58 35.65 5.46
CA THR A 556 -17.46 36.76 5.08
C THR A 556 -17.93 36.64 3.64
N ASP A 557 -17.02 36.33 2.72
CA ASP A 557 -17.34 36.14 1.31
C ASP A 557 -18.32 34.97 1.12
N ILE A 558 -18.06 33.82 1.76
CA ILE A 558 -18.93 32.65 1.67
C ILE A 558 -20.32 32.93 2.24
N LEU A 559 -20.41 33.58 3.41
CA LEU A 559 -21.69 33.91 4.03
C LEU A 559 -22.50 34.91 3.20
N ASN A 560 -21.84 35.87 2.53
CA ASN A 560 -22.50 36.77 1.60
C ASN A 560 -23.12 35.99 0.42
N ILE A 561 -22.38 35.01 -0.13
CA ILE A 561 -22.91 34.14 -1.21
C ILE A 561 -24.13 33.34 -0.68
N VAL A 562 -23.99 32.72 0.48
CA VAL A 562 -25.06 31.92 1.11
C VAL A 562 -26.31 32.80 1.32
N ASN A 563 -26.16 33.99 1.96
CA ASN A 563 -27.26 34.89 2.24
C ASN A 563 -27.95 35.42 0.99
N SER A 564 -27.23 35.49 -0.13
CA SER A 564 -27.83 35.90 -1.41
C SER A 564 -28.68 34.81 -2.09
N LYS A 565 -28.60 33.57 -1.58
CA LYS A 565 -29.27 32.39 -2.16
C LYS A 565 -30.39 31.83 -1.29
N ILE A 566 -30.52 32.29 -0.05
CA ILE A 566 -31.61 31.98 0.87
C ILE A 566 -32.57 33.15 0.98
#